data_06d3cce93896791fb678707dc3e3cfe3
#
_entry.id   06d3cce93896791fb678707dc3e3cfe3
#
_cell.length_a   1.000
_cell.length_b   1.000
_cell.length_c   1.000
_cell.angle_alpha   90.00
_cell.angle_beta   90.00
_cell.angle_gamma   90.00
#
_symmetry.space_group_name_H-M   'P 1'
#
loop_
_entity.id
_entity.type
_entity.pdbx_description
1 polymer ?
#
loop_
_entity_poly.entity_id
_entity_poly.type
_entity_poly.pdbx_seq_one_letter_code
_entity_poly.pdbx_strand_id
1 'polypeptide(L)'
;MIARVAFISMHTSPLRNPGEGDAGGMNVYLHELSTTMAAQNVAVDVFTRRDHLRLPETVTVAPGYRVHHLQAGPPCALPIEWQAPHLEEFSQAILERLEAGTARPDLVHSHYWLSGWAALEVKEKLGIPMANSFHTLGRVKDATRRADQSPTHPMRIATEETLISGADCVVA
;
A
#
# COMPACT_ATOMS: atom_id res chain seq x y z
N MET A 1 -1.44 19.52 12.14
CA MET A 1 -2.68 18.66 12.22
C MET A 1 -2.78 17.92 10.90
N ILE A 2 -2.98 16.59 10.91
CA ILE A 2 -3.14 15.80 9.70
C ILE A 2 -4.57 15.97 9.19
N ALA A 3 -4.72 16.48 7.97
CA ALA A 3 -6.00 16.69 7.31
C ALA A 3 -6.19 15.75 6.10
N ARG A 4 -5.11 15.21 5.56
CA ARG A 4 -5.12 14.31 4.40
C ARG A 4 -4.06 13.22 4.52
N VAL A 5 -4.45 11.97 4.27
CA VAL A 5 -3.55 10.80 4.27
C VAL A 5 -3.64 10.09 2.92
N ALA A 6 -2.47 9.70 2.39
CA ALA A 6 -2.35 8.78 1.27
C ALA A 6 -1.96 7.40 1.81
N PHE A 7 -2.87 6.43 1.73
CA PHE A 7 -2.55 5.03 1.99
C PHE A 7 -2.04 4.35 0.73
N ILE A 8 -1.02 3.52 0.86
CA ILE A 8 -0.50 2.70 -0.25
C ILE A 8 -0.68 1.24 0.10
N SER A 9 -1.42 0.51 -0.73
CA SER A 9 -1.69 -0.93 -0.62
C SER A 9 -1.62 -1.58 -2.00
N MET A 10 -0.39 -1.87 -2.49
CA MET A 10 -0.16 -2.31 -3.85
C MET A 10 -0.84 -3.65 -4.18
N HIS A 11 -0.58 -4.67 -3.37
CA HIS A 11 -0.90 -6.06 -3.72
C HIS A 11 -2.37 -6.43 -3.52
N THR A 12 -3.13 -5.64 -2.77
CA THR A 12 -4.56 -5.91 -2.51
C THR A 12 -5.34 -4.63 -2.23
N SER A 13 -6.57 -4.57 -2.76
CA SER A 13 -7.46 -3.43 -2.57
C SER A 13 -8.25 -3.56 -1.27
N PRO A 14 -8.47 -2.45 -0.50
CA PRO A 14 -9.37 -2.47 0.66
C PRO A 14 -10.82 -2.77 0.30
N LEU A 15 -11.17 -2.76 -0.99
CA LEU A 15 -12.53 -3.06 -1.48
C LEU A 15 -12.74 -4.54 -1.81
N ARG A 16 -11.71 -5.39 -1.71
CA ARG A 16 -11.86 -6.83 -1.89
C ARG A 16 -12.47 -7.48 -0.67
N ASN A 17 -13.33 -8.47 -0.91
CA ASN A 17 -13.88 -9.27 0.17
C ASN A 17 -12.79 -10.12 0.83
N PRO A 18 -12.78 -10.24 2.16
CA PRO A 18 -11.87 -11.15 2.85
C PRO A 18 -12.02 -12.58 2.33
N GLY A 19 -10.89 -13.24 2.06
CA GLY A 19 -10.85 -14.61 1.50
C GLY A 19 -10.81 -14.67 -0.03
N GLU A 20 -10.87 -13.55 -0.74
CA GLU A 20 -10.68 -13.49 -2.19
C GLU A 20 -9.19 -13.23 -2.51
N GLY A 21 -8.49 -14.22 -3.07
CA GLY A 21 -7.06 -14.13 -3.37
C GLY A 21 -6.23 -13.84 -2.11
N ASP A 22 -5.44 -12.77 -2.12
CA ASP A 22 -4.60 -12.33 -1.00
C ASP A 22 -5.36 -11.40 -0.02
N ALA A 23 -6.66 -11.21 -0.20
CA ALA A 23 -7.46 -10.35 0.68
C ALA A 23 -7.73 -11.02 2.04
N GLY A 24 -7.40 -10.33 3.11
CA GLY A 24 -7.52 -10.83 4.48
C GLY A 24 -7.67 -9.72 5.51
N GLY A 25 -7.13 -9.93 6.70
CA GLY A 25 -7.22 -8.97 7.81
C GLY A 25 -6.70 -7.58 7.48
N MET A 26 -5.66 -7.48 6.64
CA MET A 26 -5.11 -6.18 6.22
C MET A 26 -6.13 -5.35 5.42
N ASN A 27 -6.91 -5.98 4.54
CA ASN A 27 -7.93 -5.27 3.75
C ASN A 27 -9.04 -4.71 4.64
N VAL A 28 -9.51 -5.51 5.59
CA VAL A 28 -10.52 -5.10 6.59
C VAL A 28 -9.97 -3.94 7.42
N TYR A 29 -8.76 -4.10 7.96
CA TYR A 29 -8.09 -3.05 8.74
C TYR A 29 -8.00 -1.74 7.97
N LEU A 30 -7.50 -1.79 6.74
CA LEU A 30 -7.32 -0.59 5.91
C LEU A 30 -8.66 0.07 5.55
N HIS A 31 -9.69 -0.73 5.26
CA HIS A 31 -11.03 -0.24 4.97
C HIS A 31 -11.63 0.49 6.19
N GLU A 32 -11.61 -0.16 7.35
CA GLU A 32 -12.15 0.38 8.60
C GLU A 32 -11.41 1.63 9.07
N LEU A 33 -10.06 1.61 8.98
CA LEU A 33 -9.24 2.77 9.31
C LEU A 33 -9.57 3.95 8.39
N SER A 34 -9.64 3.73 7.08
CA SER A 34 -9.97 4.76 6.09
C SER A 34 -11.36 5.35 6.33
N THR A 35 -12.34 4.49 6.61
CA THR A 35 -13.72 4.91 6.92
C THR A 35 -13.78 5.75 8.19
N THR A 36 -13.10 5.30 9.25
CA THR A 36 -13.06 6.01 10.54
C THR A 36 -12.38 7.37 10.42
N MET A 37 -11.26 7.45 9.69
CA MET A 37 -10.56 8.72 9.48
C MET A 37 -11.40 9.70 8.65
N ALA A 38 -12.07 9.22 7.59
CA ALA A 38 -12.95 10.05 6.78
C ALA A 38 -14.14 10.60 7.59
N ALA A 39 -14.72 9.78 8.48
CA ALA A 39 -15.77 10.23 9.41
C ALA A 39 -15.29 11.30 10.40
N GLN A 40 -13.98 11.39 10.65
CA GLN A 40 -13.32 12.42 11.46
C GLN A 40 -12.81 13.62 10.62
N ASN A 41 -13.28 13.78 9.38
CA ASN A 41 -12.89 14.82 8.44
C ASN A 41 -11.42 14.79 8.01
N VAL A 42 -10.76 13.63 8.08
CA VAL A 42 -9.46 13.42 7.45
C VAL A 42 -9.69 12.85 6.05
N ALA A 43 -9.25 13.55 5.02
CA ALA A 43 -9.37 13.04 3.65
C ALA A 43 -8.41 11.86 3.44
N VAL A 44 -8.93 10.76 2.90
CA VAL A 44 -8.19 9.52 2.67
C VAL A 44 -8.22 9.14 1.20
N ASP A 45 -7.05 9.03 0.60
CA ASP A 45 -6.83 8.49 -0.73
C ASP A 45 -6.05 7.19 -0.61
N VAL A 46 -6.61 6.06 -1.04
CA VAL A 46 -5.93 4.76 -1.05
C VAL A 46 -5.48 4.44 -2.46
N PHE A 47 -4.20 4.15 -2.64
CA PHE A 47 -3.60 3.76 -3.90
C PHE A 47 -3.35 2.25 -3.94
N THR A 48 -3.90 1.58 -4.93
CA THR A 48 -3.75 0.13 -5.13
C THR A 48 -3.52 -0.18 -6.59
N ARG A 49 -2.87 -1.31 -6.88
CA ARG A 49 -2.65 -1.75 -8.25
C ARG A 49 -3.95 -2.19 -8.90
N ARG A 50 -4.15 -1.79 -10.16
CA ARG A 50 -5.28 -2.24 -10.99
C ARG A 50 -5.06 -3.68 -11.41
N ASP A 51 -5.84 -4.59 -10.91
CA ASP A 51 -5.72 -6.03 -11.16
C ASP A 51 -6.85 -6.60 -12.05
N HIS A 52 -7.68 -5.74 -12.59
CA HIS A 52 -8.72 -6.10 -13.56
C HIS A 52 -9.10 -4.92 -14.44
N LEU A 53 -9.24 -5.15 -15.76
CA LEU A 53 -9.57 -4.10 -16.75
C LEU A 53 -10.88 -3.36 -16.47
N ARG A 54 -11.86 -4.04 -15.85
CA ARG A 54 -13.18 -3.44 -15.57
C ARG A 54 -13.21 -2.58 -14.31
N LEU A 55 -12.14 -2.56 -13.52
CA LEU A 55 -12.08 -1.68 -12.35
C LEU A 55 -12.04 -0.21 -12.81
N PRO A 56 -12.87 0.67 -12.23
CA PRO A 56 -12.77 2.09 -12.48
C PRO A 56 -11.44 2.64 -11.94
N GLU A 57 -10.95 3.73 -12.51
CA GLU A 57 -9.72 4.37 -12.03
C GLU A 57 -9.84 4.86 -10.60
N THR A 58 -11.03 5.33 -10.22
CA THR A 58 -11.29 5.81 -8.87
C THR A 58 -12.68 5.40 -8.41
N VAL A 59 -12.76 4.92 -7.17
CA VAL A 59 -14.01 4.64 -6.45
C VAL A 59 -14.11 5.61 -5.29
N THR A 60 -15.18 6.40 -5.23
CA THR A 60 -15.54 7.16 -4.03
C THR A 60 -16.35 6.23 -3.12
N VAL A 61 -15.75 5.82 -2.00
CA VAL A 61 -16.35 4.87 -1.05
C VAL A 61 -17.30 5.60 -0.10
N ALA A 62 -16.85 6.76 0.38
CA ALA A 62 -17.62 7.65 1.26
C ALA A 62 -17.12 9.10 1.06
N PRO A 63 -17.83 10.13 1.55
CA PRO A 63 -17.28 11.47 1.61
C PRO A 63 -15.93 11.49 2.30
N GLY A 64 -14.89 11.99 1.61
CA GLY A 64 -13.52 12.01 2.12
C GLY A 64 -12.73 10.69 2.00
N TYR A 65 -13.31 9.59 1.49
CA TYR A 65 -12.60 8.33 1.27
C TYR A 65 -12.69 7.86 -0.19
N ARG A 66 -11.56 7.75 -0.86
CA ARG A 66 -11.42 7.30 -2.25
C ARG A 66 -10.39 6.20 -2.39
N VAL A 67 -10.62 5.29 -3.32
CA VAL A 67 -9.67 4.24 -3.73
C VAL A 67 -9.30 4.45 -5.20
N HIS A 68 -8.02 4.54 -5.49
CA HIS A 68 -7.45 4.74 -6.82
C HIS A 68 -6.80 3.44 -7.30
N HIS A 69 -7.29 2.90 -8.43
CA HIS A 69 -6.73 1.72 -9.08
C HIS A 69 -5.71 2.18 -10.13
N LEU A 70 -4.43 2.07 -9.81
CA LEU A 70 -3.33 2.52 -10.65
C LEU A 70 -2.85 1.40 -11.57
N GLN A 71 -2.55 1.75 -12.83
CA GLN A 71 -1.94 0.82 -13.77
C GLN A 71 -0.47 0.61 -13.35
N ALA A 72 -0.11 -0.67 -13.17
CA ALA A 72 1.26 -1.11 -12.96
C ALA A 72 1.36 -2.59 -13.37
N GLY A 73 2.03 -2.87 -14.47
CA GLY A 73 2.05 -4.17 -15.11
C GLY A 73 0.70 -4.58 -15.71
N PRO A 74 0.49 -5.86 -15.99
CA PRO A 74 -0.73 -6.36 -16.61
C PRO A 74 -1.93 -6.19 -15.66
N PRO A 75 -3.12 -5.77 -16.18
CA PRO A 75 -4.33 -5.59 -15.37
C PRO A 75 -5.02 -6.94 -15.10
N CYS A 76 -4.34 -7.80 -14.36
CA CYS A 76 -4.82 -9.10 -13.89
C CYS A 76 -4.31 -9.37 -12.48
N ALA A 77 -4.92 -10.34 -11.80
CA ALA A 77 -4.40 -10.81 -10.51
C ALA A 77 -3.00 -11.42 -10.69
N LEU A 78 -2.06 -11.00 -9.87
CA LEU A 78 -0.68 -11.49 -9.84
C LEU A 78 -0.35 -11.98 -8.43
N PRO A 79 0.35 -13.12 -8.30
CA PRO A 79 0.97 -13.49 -7.03
C PRO A 79 1.84 -12.36 -6.49
N ILE A 80 1.94 -12.22 -5.17
CA ILE A 80 2.67 -11.12 -4.52
C ILE A 80 4.11 -11.02 -5.04
N GLU A 81 4.78 -12.16 -5.19
CA GLU A 81 6.18 -12.23 -5.67
C GLU A 81 6.35 -11.72 -7.11
N TRP A 82 5.29 -11.75 -7.90
CA TRP A 82 5.31 -11.30 -9.30
C TRP A 82 4.95 -9.83 -9.45
N GLN A 83 4.62 -9.15 -8.37
CA GLN A 83 4.31 -7.73 -8.40
C GLN A 83 5.56 -6.85 -8.25
N ALA A 84 6.64 -7.37 -7.68
CA ALA A 84 7.89 -6.62 -7.47
C ALA A 84 8.47 -5.96 -8.73
N PRO A 85 8.47 -6.59 -9.93
CA PRO A 85 8.95 -5.94 -11.17
C PRO A 85 8.14 -4.71 -11.59
N HIS A 86 6.95 -4.51 -11.05
CA HIS A 86 6.05 -3.39 -11.37
C HIS A 86 6.05 -2.26 -10.32
N LEU A 87 6.98 -2.32 -9.36
CA LEU A 87 7.08 -1.33 -8.27
C LEU A 87 7.38 0.07 -8.79
N GLU A 88 8.31 0.21 -9.74
CA GLU A 88 8.68 1.50 -10.32
C GLU A 88 7.50 2.14 -11.07
N GLU A 89 6.80 1.35 -11.91
CA GLU A 89 5.58 1.81 -12.61
C GLU A 89 4.49 2.22 -11.62
N PHE A 90 4.34 1.48 -10.53
CA PHE A 90 3.35 1.78 -9.50
C PHE A 90 3.66 3.07 -8.73
N SER A 91 4.91 3.26 -8.31
CA SER A 91 5.32 4.48 -7.61
C SER A 91 5.25 5.71 -8.51
N GLN A 92 5.62 5.58 -9.78
CA GLN A 92 5.47 6.66 -10.75
C GLN A 92 3.99 7.06 -10.92
N ALA A 93 3.08 6.09 -11.05
CA ALA A 93 1.65 6.36 -11.16
C ALA A 93 1.08 7.04 -9.89
N ILE A 94 1.60 6.73 -8.69
CA ILE A 94 1.24 7.44 -7.45
C ILE A 94 1.72 8.90 -7.53
N LEU A 95 2.97 9.13 -7.92
CA LEU A 95 3.55 10.47 -8.03
C LEU A 95 2.74 11.34 -8.98
N GLU A 96 2.46 10.85 -10.18
CA GLU A 96 1.63 11.55 -11.19
C GLU A 96 0.24 11.88 -10.64
N ARG A 97 -0.36 10.95 -9.91
CA ARG A 97 -1.68 11.17 -9.32
C ARG A 97 -1.67 12.21 -8.20
N LEU A 98 -0.63 12.23 -7.38
CA LEU A 98 -0.45 13.21 -6.32
C LEU A 98 -0.13 14.60 -6.87
N GLU A 99 0.68 14.69 -7.92
CA GLU A 99 1.03 15.96 -8.60
C GLU A 99 -0.16 16.56 -9.36
N ALA A 100 -0.96 15.73 -10.01
CA ALA A 100 -2.19 16.16 -10.69
C ALA A 100 -3.32 16.56 -9.70
N GLY A 101 -3.20 16.18 -8.45
CA GLY A 101 -4.18 16.47 -7.39
C GLY A 101 -4.16 17.93 -6.95
N THR A 102 -5.30 18.41 -6.46
CA THR A 102 -5.44 19.78 -5.93
C THR A 102 -4.87 19.98 -4.53
N ALA A 103 -4.60 18.90 -3.81
CA ALA A 103 -4.10 18.95 -2.44
C ALA A 103 -3.15 17.79 -2.16
N ARG A 104 -2.00 18.14 -1.61
CA ARG A 104 -0.95 17.21 -1.22
C ARG A 104 -1.32 16.50 0.10
N PRO A 105 -1.03 15.21 0.29
CA PRO A 105 -1.20 14.56 1.58
C PRO A 105 -0.19 15.08 2.61
N ASP A 106 -0.60 15.11 3.87
CA ASP A 106 0.27 15.44 5.01
C ASP A 106 1.11 14.24 5.44
N LEU A 107 0.65 13.02 5.10
CA LEU A 107 1.27 11.75 5.45
C LEU A 107 1.05 10.72 4.35
N VAL A 108 2.08 9.96 4.01
CA VAL A 108 1.98 8.70 3.28
C VAL A 108 2.07 7.55 4.28
N HIS A 109 1.12 6.62 4.26
CA HIS A 109 1.15 5.44 5.12
C HIS A 109 1.04 4.18 4.25
N SER A 110 2.09 3.41 4.21
CA SER A 110 2.18 2.19 3.42
C SER A 110 1.87 0.95 4.23
N HIS A 111 1.27 -0.02 3.57
CA HIS A 111 0.88 -1.31 4.14
C HIS A 111 1.58 -2.43 3.41
N TYR A 112 2.42 -3.19 4.13
CA TYR A 112 3.24 -4.26 3.62
C TYR A 112 4.52 -3.78 2.88
N TRP A 113 5.49 -4.67 2.66
CA TRP A 113 6.81 -4.33 2.13
C TRP A 113 6.81 -3.76 0.71
N LEU A 114 5.96 -4.31 -0.20
CA LEU A 114 5.84 -3.79 -1.58
C LEU A 114 5.38 -2.33 -1.59
N SER A 115 4.35 -2.06 -0.81
CA SER A 115 3.81 -0.70 -0.67
C SER A 115 4.80 0.24 0.01
N GLY A 116 5.57 -0.30 0.96
CA GLY A 116 6.63 0.44 1.64
C GLY A 116 7.72 0.91 0.68
N TRP A 117 8.15 0.04 -0.24
CA TRP A 117 9.12 0.41 -1.26
C TRP A 117 8.64 1.59 -2.10
N ALA A 118 7.40 1.53 -2.62
CA ALA A 118 6.81 2.63 -3.39
C ALA A 118 6.66 3.92 -2.55
N ALA A 119 6.33 3.79 -1.27
CA ALA A 119 6.18 4.93 -0.37
C ALA A 119 7.51 5.64 -0.07
N LEU A 120 8.63 4.92 0.01
CA LEU A 120 9.96 5.54 0.14
C LEU A 120 10.26 6.44 -1.05
N GLU A 121 9.96 6.01 -2.27
CA GLU A 121 10.15 6.81 -3.47
C GLU A 121 9.29 8.08 -3.45
N VAL A 122 8.03 7.97 -3.03
CA VAL A 122 7.13 9.11 -2.85
C VAL A 122 7.66 10.07 -1.79
N LYS A 123 8.14 9.55 -0.65
CA LYS A 123 8.77 10.34 0.41
C LYS A 123 9.97 11.11 -0.12
N GLU A 124 10.88 10.44 -0.82
CA GLU A 124 12.10 11.05 -1.34
C GLU A 124 11.81 12.15 -2.37
N LYS A 125 10.92 11.90 -3.31
CA LYS A 125 10.60 12.85 -4.39
C LYS A 125 9.75 14.03 -3.93
N LEU A 126 8.78 13.78 -3.05
CA LEU A 126 7.84 14.81 -2.61
C LEU A 126 8.13 15.38 -1.21
N GLY A 127 9.04 14.77 -0.43
CA GLY A 127 9.34 15.21 0.94
C GLY A 127 8.12 15.11 1.87
N ILE A 128 7.26 14.11 1.67
CA ILE A 128 6.10 13.86 2.53
C ILE A 128 6.50 12.87 3.62
N PRO A 129 6.20 13.11 4.91
CA PRO A 129 6.45 12.15 5.96
C PRO A 129 5.81 10.79 5.67
N MET A 130 6.51 9.70 6.05
CA MET A 130 6.08 8.33 5.76
C MET A 130 5.95 7.49 7.02
N ALA A 131 4.81 6.83 7.19
CA ALA A 131 4.62 5.70 8.11
C ALA A 131 4.56 4.38 7.34
N ASN A 132 4.98 3.28 7.97
CA ASN A 132 4.85 1.93 7.40
C ASN A 132 4.29 0.93 8.42
N SER A 133 3.29 0.14 8.00
CA SER A 133 2.79 -1.03 8.73
C SER A 133 3.16 -2.29 7.97
N PHE A 134 3.93 -3.18 8.61
CA PHE A 134 4.38 -4.42 7.94
C PHE A 134 3.30 -5.49 7.86
N HIS A 135 2.37 -5.56 8.80
CA HIS A 135 1.37 -6.62 9.00
C HIS A 135 1.99 -8.00 9.26
N THR A 136 3.08 -8.33 8.59
CA THR A 136 3.92 -9.51 8.84
C THR A 136 5.35 -9.18 8.43
N LEU A 137 6.34 -9.70 9.16
CA LEU A 137 7.76 -9.58 8.85
C LEU A 137 8.32 -10.89 8.33
N GLY A 138 9.11 -10.83 7.26
CA GLY A 138 9.71 -12.02 6.64
C GLY A 138 10.60 -12.80 7.59
N ARG A 139 11.48 -12.13 8.35
CA ARG A 139 12.33 -12.79 9.35
C ARG A 139 11.53 -13.48 10.46
N VAL A 140 10.42 -12.88 10.90
CA VAL A 140 9.54 -13.48 11.91
C VAL A 140 8.82 -14.70 11.33
N LYS A 141 8.34 -14.60 10.09
CA LYS A 141 7.74 -15.72 9.37
C LYS A 141 8.73 -16.88 9.22
N ASP A 142 9.98 -16.58 8.86
CA ASP A 142 11.02 -17.61 8.70
C ASP A 142 11.41 -18.27 10.03
N ALA A 143 11.41 -17.53 11.13
CA ALA A 143 11.70 -18.07 12.47
C ALA A 143 10.63 -19.09 12.93
N THR A 144 9.40 -18.98 12.42
CA THR A 144 8.29 -19.88 12.75
C THR A 144 7.92 -20.81 11.60
N ARG A 145 8.70 -20.81 10.52
CA ARG A 145 8.46 -21.56 9.29
C ARG A 145 8.55 -23.07 9.52
N ARG A 146 7.61 -23.82 8.97
CA ARG A 146 7.68 -25.28 8.94
C ARG A 146 8.60 -25.75 7.81
N ALA A 147 9.10 -26.99 7.92
CA ALA A 147 10.07 -27.55 6.96
C ALA A 147 9.54 -27.65 5.51
N ASP A 148 8.25 -27.76 5.35
CA ASP A 148 7.55 -27.84 4.06
C ASP A 148 7.28 -26.49 3.39
N GLN A 149 7.56 -25.38 4.06
CA GLN A 149 7.35 -24.01 3.57
C GLN A 149 8.64 -23.44 2.98
N SER A 150 8.53 -22.70 1.89
CA SER A 150 9.64 -21.97 1.31
C SER A 150 10.06 -20.79 2.21
N PRO A 151 11.36 -20.48 2.26
CA PRO A 151 11.84 -19.29 2.98
C PRO A 151 11.32 -18.01 2.31
N THR A 152 11.28 -16.94 3.09
CA THR A 152 10.94 -15.62 2.57
C THR A 152 11.97 -15.17 1.53
N HIS A 153 11.49 -14.59 0.44
CA HIS A 153 12.36 -14.12 -0.63
C HIS A 153 13.34 -13.05 -0.11
N PRO A 154 14.65 -13.14 -0.45
CA PRO A 154 15.68 -12.22 0.06
C PRO A 154 15.38 -10.74 -0.20
N MET A 155 14.79 -10.41 -1.36
CA MET A 155 14.37 -9.03 -1.69
C MET A 155 13.40 -8.47 -0.65
N ARG A 156 12.43 -9.28 -0.18
CA ARG A 156 11.50 -8.84 0.86
C ARG A 156 12.24 -8.49 2.16
N ILE A 157 13.17 -9.35 2.59
CA ILE A 157 13.96 -9.12 3.81
C ILE A 157 14.76 -7.82 3.70
N ALA A 158 15.48 -7.63 2.58
CA ALA A 158 16.28 -6.42 2.34
C ALA A 158 15.40 -5.16 2.29
N THR A 159 14.23 -5.24 1.66
CA THR A 159 13.28 -4.10 1.62
C THR A 159 12.73 -3.79 3.01
N GLU A 160 12.36 -4.79 3.80
CA GLU A 160 11.88 -4.58 5.18
C GLU A 160 12.96 -3.91 6.05
N GLU A 161 14.23 -4.29 5.92
CA GLU A 161 15.36 -3.64 6.62
C GLU A 161 15.53 -2.17 6.20
N THR A 162 15.44 -1.88 4.90
CA THR A 162 15.48 -0.52 4.37
C THR A 162 14.32 0.33 4.91
N LEU A 163 13.12 -0.25 4.98
CA LEU A 163 11.93 0.43 5.48
C LEU A 163 12.00 0.76 6.97
N ILE A 164 12.56 -0.15 7.79
CA ILE A 164 12.76 0.10 9.22
C ILE A 164 13.66 1.32 9.45
N SER A 165 14.64 1.53 8.59
CA SER A 165 15.58 2.66 8.68
C SER A 165 15.10 3.91 7.96
N GLY A 166 14.30 3.77 6.90
CA GLY A 166 13.92 4.87 6.00
C GLY A 166 12.56 5.52 6.30
N ALA A 167 11.64 4.80 6.94
CA ALA A 167 10.35 5.37 7.34
C ALA A 167 10.52 6.32 8.55
N ASP A 168 9.71 7.38 8.61
CA ASP A 168 9.70 8.30 9.76
C ASP A 168 8.98 7.67 10.97
N CYS A 169 8.09 6.70 10.70
CA CYS A 169 7.37 5.96 11.72
C CYS A 169 7.10 4.52 11.26
N VAL A 170 7.33 3.56 12.12
CA VAL A 170 6.90 2.17 11.94
C VAL A 170 5.74 1.91 12.90
N VAL A 171 4.61 1.47 12.34
CA VAL A 171 3.41 1.11 13.10
C VAL A 171 3.40 -0.41 13.26
N ALA A 172 3.35 -0.90 14.49
CA ALA A 172 3.33 -2.31 14.86
C ALA A 172 1.91 -2.84 15.05
#